data_9f2a750c7c6ec730394f6846a0498410
#
_entry.id   9f2a750c7c6ec730394f6846a0498410
#
_cell.length_a   1.000
_cell.length_b   1.000
_cell.length_c   1.000
_cell.angle_alpha   90.00
_cell.angle_beta   90.00
_cell.angle_gamma   90.00
#
_symmetry.space_group_name_H-M   'P 1'
#
loop_
_entity.id
_entity.type
_entity.pdbx_description
1 polymer ?
#
loop_
_entity_poly.entity_id
_entity_poly.type
_entity_poly.pdbx_seq_one_letter_code
_entity_poly.pdbx_strand_id
1 'polypeptide(L)'
;EIGVRLVGSEMCIRDSENELCFPFRRYAIGKVYRGERAQRGRFREFYQADIDIIGDGKLSVVNEAEIPSIIYKVFSEFGLKRFCISVNNRKILNGFYAMLGLTEKSGDIMRTVDKIEKIGPDLVRAILVDDYAIEGEKADEILAFIGIKGTNEEVLASLEKYRGRNEMFDQGLDELTTVAKYLGAFGVPQENFAVDLTIARGLDYYTGTVYETTLLDHPEIGSVCSGGRYDNLAEYYPVSYTHL
;
A
#
# COMPACT_ATOMS: atom_id res chain seq x y z
N GLU A 1 -6.14 -17.39 -8.24
CA GLU A 1 -5.37 -17.55 -9.48
C GLU A 1 -4.66 -16.23 -9.75
N ILE A 2 -3.43 -16.14 -9.30
CA ILE A 2 -2.50 -15.08 -9.66
C ILE A 2 -2.15 -15.38 -11.12
N GLY A 3 -2.57 -14.49 -12.00
CA GLY A 3 -2.54 -14.75 -13.42
C GLY A 3 -1.15 -15.08 -13.93
N VAL A 4 -1.09 -15.98 -14.88
CA VAL A 4 0.05 -16.47 -15.69
C VAL A 4 1.02 -15.36 -16.15
N ARG A 5 0.64 -14.09 -16.02
CA ARG A 5 1.40 -12.92 -16.45
C ARG A 5 2.53 -12.49 -15.51
N LEU A 6 2.32 -12.61 -14.19
CA LEU A 6 3.39 -12.34 -13.22
C LEU A 6 4.49 -13.39 -13.36
N VAL A 7 4.11 -14.66 -13.46
CA VAL A 7 5.05 -15.78 -13.62
C VAL A 7 5.93 -15.63 -14.86
N GLY A 8 5.40 -15.17 -15.99
CA GLY A 8 6.18 -14.98 -17.21
C GLY A 8 7.22 -13.86 -17.13
N SER A 9 6.85 -12.70 -16.60
CA SER A 9 7.77 -11.56 -16.50
C SER A 9 8.85 -11.75 -15.43
N GLU A 10 8.52 -12.37 -14.30
CA GLU A 10 9.48 -12.68 -13.23
C GLU A 10 10.48 -13.74 -13.68
N MET A 11 10.06 -14.74 -14.44
CA MET A 11 10.96 -15.71 -15.05
C MET A 11 11.94 -15.01 -16.01
N CYS A 12 11.47 -14.11 -16.87
CA CYS A 12 12.34 -13.36 -17.77
C CYS A 12 13.34 -12.47 -17.03
N ILE A 13 12.93 -11.82 -15.94
CA ILE A 13 13.80 -10.99 -15.11
C ILE A 13 14.88 -11.87 -14.48
N ARG A 14 14.51 -13.00 -13.92
CA ARG A 14 15.45 -13.95 -13.32
C ARG A 14 16.44 -14.52 -14.34
N ASP A 15 15.93 -14.98 -15.47
CA ASP A 15 16.75 -15.63 -16.50
C ASP A 15 17.73 -14.63 -17.16
N SER A 16 17.45 -13.32 -17.05
CA SER A 16 18.28 -12.23 -17.57
C SER A 16 18.93 -11.39 -16.47
N GLU A 17 18.98 -11.85 -15.23
CA GLU A 17 19.47 -11.09 -14.07
C GLU A 17 20.85 -10.48 -14.32
N ASN A 18 21.75 -11.24 -14.93
CA ASN A 18 23.11 -10.79 -15.25
C ASN A 18 23.20 -9.78 -16.41
N GLU A 19 22.11 -9.58 -17.16
CA GLU A 19 22.02 -8.66 -18.29
C GLU A 19 21.26 -7.38 -17.97
N LEU A 20 20.54 -7.35 -16.82
CA LEU A 20 19.71 -6.23 -16.40
C LEU A 20 20.49 -5.23 -15.56
N CYS A 21 20.18 -3.95 -15.72
CA CYS A 21 20.67 -2.89 -14.83
C CYS A 21 19.65 -2.62 -13.72
N PHE A 22 20.08 -2.73 -12.48
CA PHE A 22 19.24 -2.44 -11.31
C PHE A 22 19.49 -1.03 -10.75
N PRO A 23 18.45 -0.32 -10.24
CA PRO A 23 17.06 -0.76 -10.17
C PRO A 23 16.41 -0.85 -11.56
N PHE A 24 15.86 -2.02 -11.87
CA PHE A 24 15.19 -2.27 -13.14
C PHE A 24 13.76 -1.74 -13.13
N ARG A 25 13.43 -0.90 -14.10
CA ARG A 25 12.10 -0.32 -14.27
C ARG A 25 11.40 -0.99 -15.42
N ARG A 26 10.21 -1.51 -15.19
CA ARG A 26 9.38 -2.11 -16.22
C ARG A 26 7.95 -1.57 -16.18
N TYR A 27 7.26 -1.69 -17.29
CA TYR A 27 5.82 -1.56 -17.36
C TYR A 27 5.22 -2.67 -18.22
N ALA A 28 3.94 -2.98 -17.99
CA ALA A 28 3.19 -3.91 -18.81
C ALA A 28 1.76 -3.40 -18.98
N ILE A 29 1.26 -3.40 -20.20
CA ILE A 29 -0.12 -3.03 -20.52
C ILE A 29 -0.77 -4.19 -21.26
N GLY A 30 -1.93 -4.67 -20.75
CA GLY A 30 -2.62 -5.75 -21.43
C GLY A 30 -3.84 -6.25 -20.66
N LYS A 31 -4.52 -7.20 -21.26
CA LYS A 31 -5.70 -7.82 -20.68
C LYS A 31 -5.37 -8.68 -19.48
N VAL A 32 -6.15 -8.52 -18.43
CA VAL A 32 -6.14 -9.33 -17.21
C VAL A 32 -7.53 -9.89 -16.93
N TYR A 33 -7.56 -11.01 -16.21
CA TYR A 33 -8.79 -11.72 -15.89
C TYR A 33 -8.89 -11.93 -14.39
N ARG A 34 -10.06 -11.59 -13.81
CA ARG A 34 -10.34 -11.80 -12.38
C ARG A 34 -11.64 -12.57 -12.22
N GLY A 35 -11.64 -13.58 -11.33
CA GLY A 35 -12.80 -14.39 -11.01
C GLY A 35 -13.84 -13.71 -10.12
N GLU A 36 -13.63 -12.45 -9.74
CA GLU A 36 -14.50 -11.68 -8.87
C GLU A 36 -15.88 -11.45 -9.49
N ARG A 37 -16.88 -11.17 -8.63
CA ARG A 37 -18.21 -10.80 -9.09
C ARG A 37 -18.15 -9.46 -9.84
N ALA A 38 -18.62 -9.45 -11.09
CA ALA A 38 -18.71 -8.23 -11.87
C ALA A 38 -19.65 -7.22 -11.20
N GLN A 39 -19.20 -5.96 -11.12
CA GLN A 39 -19.97 -4.84 -10.60
C GLN A 39 -19.57 -3.55 -11.34
N ARG A 40 -20.26 -2.43 -11.08
CA ARG A 40 -19.96 -1.16 -11.74
C ARG A 40 -18.48 -0.80 -11.57
N GLY A 41 -17.80 -0.53 -12.70
CA GLY A 41 -16.37 -0.20 -12.72
C GLY A 41 -15.42 -1.40 -12.53
N ARG A 42 -15.95 -2.63 -12.33
CA ARG A 42 -15.12 -3.84 -12.17
C ARG A 42 -15.63 -4.96 -13.06
N PHE A 43 -14.81 -5.31 -14.05
CA PHE A 43 -15.08 -6.35 -15.03
C PHE A 43 -14.21 -7.58 -14.77
N ARG A 44 -14.64 -8.73 -15.26
CA ARG A 44 -13.85 -9.97 -15.19
C ARG A 44 -12.71 -10.01 -16.19
N GLU A 45 -12.83 -9.29 -17.29
CA GLU A 45 -11.77 -9.04 -18.28
C GLU A 45 -11.62 -7.52 -18.41
N PHE A 46 -10.40 -7.02 -18.26
CA PHE A 46 -10.10 -5.60 -18.43
C PHE A 46 -8.62 -5.39 -18.79
N TYR A 47 -8.28 -4.20 -19.25
CA TYR A 47 -6.88 -3.82 -19.43
C TYR A 47 -6.32 -3.30 -18.13
N GLN A 48 -5.14 -3.79 -17.77
CA GLN A 48 -4.36 -3.30 -16.64
C GLN A 48 -3.04 -2.72 -17.16
N ALA A 49 -2.62 -1.60 -16.60
CA ALA A 49 -1.30 -1.02 -16.77
C ALA A 49 -0.56 -1.19 -15.45
N ASP A 50 0.54 -1.92 -15.48
CA ASP A 50 1.40 -2.16 -14.33
C ASP A 50 2.73 -1.46 -14.52
N ILE A 51 3.28 -0.90 -13.44
CA ILE A 51 4.64 -0.39 -13.38
C ILE A 51 5.33 -0.96 -12.15
N ASP A 52 6.56 -1.41 -12.31
CA ASP A 52 7.36 -1.96 -11.21
C ASP A 52 8.78 -1.39 -11.27
N ILE A 53 9.35 -1.22 -10.08
CA ILE A 53 10.78 -0.92 -9.90
C ILE A 53 11.36 -2.04 -9.06
N ILE A 54 12.30 -2.77 -9.63
CA ILE A 54 12.87 -3.97 -9.03
C ILE A 54 14.31 -3.67 -8.65
N GLY A 55 14.66 -3.89 -7.39
CA GLY A 55 16.03 -3.79 -6.89
C GLY A 55 16.68 -5.16 -6.79
N ASP A 56 18.01 -5.18 -6.85
CA ASP A 56 18.83 -6.33 -6.49
C ASP A 56 19.43 -6.08 -5.09
N GLY A 57 19.01 -6.89 -4.11
CA GLY A 57 19.41 -6.82 -2.71
C GLY A 57 18.96 -5.55 -1.97
N LYS A 58 18.94 -4.40 -2.62
CA LYS A 58 18.53 -3.13 -2.03
C LYS A 58 17.70 -2.30 -3.00
N LEU A 59 16.62 -1.71 -2.50
CA LEU A 59 15.83 -0.73 -3.23
C LEU A 59 15.62 0.51 -2.35
N SER A 60 16.08 1.67 -2.83
CA SER A 60 15.95 2.94 -2.10
C SER A 60 14.48 3.30 -1.87
N VAL A 61 14.16 3.83 -0.69
CA VAL A 61 12.82 4.35 -0.32
C VAL A 61 12.36 5.45 -1.29
N VAL A 62 13.28 6.17 -1.94
CA VAL A 62 12.95 7.17 -2.96
C VAL A 62 12.15 6.58 -4.12
N ASN A 63 12.36 5.31 -4.47
CA ASN A 63 11.59 4.64 -5.52
C ASN A 63 10.12 4.44 -5.12
N GLU A 64 9.82 4.42 -3.82
CA GLU A 64 8.44 4.33 -3.32
C GLU A 64 7.66 5.65 -3.54
N ALA A 65 8.35 6.77 -3.71
CA ALA A 65 7.76 8.03 -4.14
C ALA A 65 7.74 8.17 -5.67
N GLU A 66 8.66 7.51 -6.39
CA GLU A 66 8.70 7.53 -7.86
C GLU A 66 7.42 6.95 -8.47
N ILE A 67 6.94 5.81 -7.98
CA ILE A 67 5.72 5.17 -8.51
C ILE A 67 4.48 6.07 -8.38
N PRO A 68 4.12 6.60 -7.21
CA PRO A 68 2.99 7.53 -7.10
C PRO A 68 3.17 8.81 -7.95
N SER A 69 4.40 9.29 -8.15
CA SER A 69 4.64 10.43 -9.02
C SER A 69 4.36 10.12 -10.50
N ILE A 70 4.64 8.88 -10.94
CA ILE A 70 4.27 8.40 -12.27
C ILE A 70 2.74 8.31 -12.39
N ILE A 71 2.06 7.78 -11.36
CA ILE A 71 0.58 7.72 -11.33
C ILE A 71 0.00 9.13 -11.48
N TYR A 72 0.51 10.10 -10.70
CA TYR A 72 0.09 11.50 -10.79
C TYR A 72 0.26 12.04 -12.22
N LYS A 73 1.43 11.84 -12.82
CA LYS A 73 1.72 12.30 -14.17
C LYS A 73 0.78 11.69 -15.20
N VAL A 74 0.61 10.37 -15.18
CA VAL A 74 -0.26 9.64 -16.10
C VAL A 74 -1.71 10.13 -15.98
N PHE A 75 -2.24 10.23 -14.77
CA PHE A 75 -3.61 10.68 -14.56
C PHE A 75 -3.83 12.13 -14.99
N SER A 76 -2.84 12.99 -14.75
CA SER A 76 -2.89 14.39 -15.19
C SER A 76 -2.86 14.50 -16.72
N GLU A 77 -2.04 13.70 -17.39
CA GLU A 77 -1.97 13.66 -18.87
C GLU A 77 -3.27 13.10 -19.48
N PHE A 78 -3.96 12.19 -18.81
CA PHE A 78 -5.31 11.75 -19.18
C PHE A 78 -6.39 12.82 -18.95
N GLY A 79 -6.06 13.96 -18.35
CA GLY A 79 -6.98 15.04 -18.04
C GLY A 79 -7.80 14.83 -16.77
N LEU A 80 -7.46 13.83 -15.96
CA LEU A 80 -8.06 13.66 -14.63
C LEU A 80 -7.47 14.74 -13.70
N LYS A 81 -8.34 15.59 -13.14
CA LYS A 81 -7.91 16.72 -12.31
C LYS A 81 -8.15 16.48 -10.82
N ARG A 82 -9.17 15.70 -10.48
CA ARG A 82 -9.63 15.50 -9.12
C ARG A 82 -9.46 14.04 -8.71
N PHE A 83 -8.28 13.73 -8.23
CA PHE A 83 -7.93 12.43 -7.65
C PHE A 83 -6.98 12.63 -6.48
N CYS A 84 -6.95 11.67 -5.57
CA CYS A 84 -6.04 11.65 -4.44
C CYS A 84 -5.30 10.30 -4.39
N ILE A 85 -3.99 10.37 -4.20
CA ILE A 85 -3.13 9.22 -3.94
C ILE A 85 -2.92 9.17 -2.42
N SER A 86 -3.66 8.30 -1.77
CA SER A 86 -3.49 8.04 -0.34
C SER A 86 -2.28 7.14 -0.11
N VAL A 87 -1.43 7.47 0.86
CA VAL A 87 -0.16 6.79 1.14
C VAL A 87 -0.08 6.43 2.62
N ASN A 88 0.38 5.23 2.92
CA ASN A 88 0.67 4.76 4.27
C ASN A 88 1.93 3.88 4.27
N ASN A 89 2.37 3.43 5.44
CA ASN A 89 3.43 2.44 5.58
C ASN A 89 3.00 1.32 6.54
N ARG A 90 3.09 0.08 6.11
CA ARG A 90 2.68 -1.08 6.91
C ARG A 90 3.49 -1.26 8.20
N LYS A 91 4.74 -0.80 8.21
CA LYS A 91 5.58 -0.84 9.42
C LYS A 91 5.01 0.05 10.53
N ILE A 92 4.40 1.18 10.17
CA ILE A 92 3.72 2.07 11.12
C ILE A 92 2.57 1.33 11.81
N LEU A 93 1.68 0.69 11.02
CA LEU A 93 0.55 -0.06 11.56
C LEU A 93 1.02 -1.25 12.40
N ASN A 94 1.92 -2.06 11.87
CA ASN A 94 2.44 -3.23 12.60
C ASN A 94 3.16 -2.82 13.88
N GLY A 95 3.98 -1.77 13.83
CA GLY A 95 4.69 -1.25 15.00
C GLY A 95 3.73 -0.71 16.05
N PHE A 96 2.67 0.00 15.64
CA PHE A 96 1.64 0.47 16.55
C PHE A 96 0.87 -0.69 17.22
N TYR A 97 0.47 -1.69 16.45
CA TYR A 97 -0.20 -2.87 17.03
C TYR A 97 0.73 -3.66 17.96
N ALA A 98 2.03 -3.69 17.67
CA ALA A 98 3.03 -4.29 18.56
C ALA A 98 3.16 -3.53 19.89
N MET A 99 3.08 -2.20 19.88
CA MET A 99 3.04 -1.39 21.12
C MET A 99 1.85 -1.73 22.00
N LEU A 100 0.73 -2.13 21.41
CA LEU A 100 -0.47 -2.58 22.13
C LEU A 100 -0.44 -4.06 22.55
N GLY A 101 0.62 -4.80 22.17
CA GLY A 101 0.72 -6.23 22.40
C GLY A 101 -0.18 -7.08 21.49
N LEU A 102 -0.50 -6.57 20.28
CA LEU A 102 -1.44 -7.17 19.34
C LEU A 102 -0.76 -7.68 18.04
N THR A 103 0.52 -7.98 18.08
CA THR A 103 1.32 -8.39 16.91
C THR A 103 0.69 -9.58 16.15
N GLU A 104 0.23 -10.60 16.88
CA GLU A 104 -0.37 -11.80 16.27
C GLU A 104 -1.71 -11.51 15.57
N LYS A 105 -2.42 -10.47 16.00
CA LYS A 105 -3.72 -10.06 15.47
C LYS A 105 -3.61 -8.95 14.42
N SER A 106 -2.40 -8.46 14.11
CA SER A 106 -2.20 -7.30 13.24
C SER A 106 -2.84 -7.46 11.87
N GLY A 107 -2.76 -8.64 11.26
CA GLY A 107 -3.38 -8.93 9.97
C GLY A 107 -4.91 -8.85 10.00
N ASP A 108 -5.54 -9.37 11.05
CA ASP A 108 -7.00 -9.33 11.23
C ASP A 108 -7.47 -7.90 11.50
N ILE A 109 -6.75 -7.17 12.34
CA ILE A 109 -7.02 -5.76 12.61
C ILE A 109 -6.95 -4.95 11.32
N MET A 110 -5.89 -5.10 10.53
CA MET A 110 -5.73 -4.40 9.25
C MET A 110 -6.87 -4.70 8.28
N ARG A 111 -7.27 -5.97 8.13
CA ARG A 111 -8.40 -6.37 7.28
C ARG A 111 -9.74 -5.79 7.72
N THR A 112 -9.89 -5.50 9.01
CA THR A 112 -11.12 -4.91 9.56
C THR A 112 -11.11 -3.40 9.42
N VAL A 113 -9.98 -2.76 9.75
CA VAL A 113 -9.75 -1.31 9.59
C VAL A 113 -9.95 -0.87 8.14
N ASP A 114 -9.48 -1.66 7.18
CA ASP A 114 -9.67 -1.41 5.75
C ASP A 114 -11.14 -1.26 5.31
N LYS A 115 -12.06 -1.77 6.09
CA LYS A 115 -13.49 -1.66 5.82
C LYS A 115 -14.15 -0.46 6.50
N ILE A 116 -13.39 0.34 7.27
CA ILE A 116 -13.95 1.39 8.14
C ILE A 116 -14.84 2.39 7.37
N GLU A 117 -14.45 2.76 6.15
CA GLU A 117 -15.24 3.65 5.31
C GLU A 117 -16.58 3.04 4.86
N LYS A 118 -16.65 1.70 4.79
CA LYS A 118 -17.84 0.98 4.33
C LYS A 118 -18.80 0.62 5.45
N ILE A 119 -18.26 0.22 6.61
CA ILE A 119 -19.06 -0.33 7.71
C ILE A 119 -19.14 0.61 8.91
N GLY A 120 -18.35 1.68 8.92
CA GLY A 120 -18.29 2.67 10.00
C GLY A 120 -17.43 2.23 11.20
N PRO A 121 -16.99 3.20 12.01
CA PRO A 121 -16.09 2.95 13.15
C PRO A 121 -16.75 2.10 14.25
N ASP A 122 -18.05 2.25 14.51
CA ASP A 122 -18.74 1.51 15.57
C ASP A 122 -18.75 0.01 15.28
N LEU A 123 -19.00 -0.39 14.03
CA LEU A 123 -18.99 -1.81 13.65
C LEU A 123 -17.55 -2.35 13.62
N VAL A 124 -16.57 -1.55 13.18
CA VAL A 124 -15.16 -1.93 13.29
C VAL A 124 -14.80 -2.18 14.76
N ARG A 125 -15.18 -1.29 15.67
CA ARG A 125 -14.97 -1.46 17.11
C ARG A 125 -15.59 -2.75 17.63
N ALA A 126 -16.84 -3.01 17.27
CA ALA A 126 -17.54 -4.23 17.68
C ALA A 126 -16.80 -5.49 17.22
N ILE A 127 -16.37 -5.55 15.96
CA ILE A 127 -15.59 -6.68 15.43
C ILE A 127 -14.26 -6.85 16.19
N LEU A 128 -13.55 -5.75 16.47
CA LEU A 128 -12.29 -5.82 17.21
C LEU A 128 -12.48 -6.40 18.62
N VAL A 129 -13.55 -5.99 19.30
CA VAL A 129 -13.83 -6.44 20.68
C VAL A 129 -14.45 -7.84 20.70
N ASP A 130 -15.50 -8.06 19.92
CA ASP A 130 -16.34 -9.27 20.03
C ASP A 130 -15.75 -10.46 19.26
N ASP A 131 -15.24 -10.23 18.04
CA ASP A 131 -14.74 -11.31 17.18
C ASP A 131 -13.25 -11.60 17.45
N TYR A 132 -12.46 -10.57 17.72
CA TYR A 132 -11.02 -10.73 17.93
C TYR A 132 -10.59 -10.67 19.39
N ALA A 133 -11.54 -10.52 20.33
CA ALA A 133 -11.29 -10.46 21.78
C ALA A 133 -10.17 -9.44 22.13
N ILE A 134 -10.25 -8.24 21.54
CA ILE A 134 -9.37 -7.12 21.86
C ILE A 134 -10.05 -6.30 22.97
N GLU A 135 -9.30 -5.92 23.99
CA GLU A 135 -9.78 -5.04 25.06
C GLU A 135 -10.35 -3.75 24.50
N GLY A 136 -11.49 -3.30 25.02
CA GLY A 136 -12.20 -2.13 24.51
C GLY A 136 -11.34 -0.88 24.45
N GLU A 137 -10.50 -0.64 25.47
CA GLU A 137 -9.55 0.49 25.49
C GLU A 137 -8.55 0.44 24.32
N LYS A 138 -8.01 -0.75 24.01
CA LYS A 138 -7.10 -0.92 22.89
C LYS A 138 -7.81 -0.77 21.53
N ALA A 139 -9.07 -1.21 21.44
CA ALA A 139 -9.87 -0.99 20.23
C ALA A 139 -10.11 0.53 20.01
N ASP A 140 -10.38 1.27 21.07
CA ASP A 140 -10.54 2.73 21.03
C ASP A 140 -9.23 3.43 20.65
N GLU A 141 -8.07 2.96 21.16
CA GLU A 141 -6.75 3.46 20.77
C GLU A 141 -6.46 3.20 19.27
N ILE A 142 -6.83 2.03 18.75
CA ILE A 142 -6.70 1.71 17.33
C ILE A 142 -7.52 2.68 16.48
N LEU A 143 -8.79 2.89 16.84
CA LEU A 143 -9.68 3.80 16.13
C LEU A 143 -9.20 5.26 16.20
N ALA A 144 -8.71 5.68 17.35
CA ALA A 144 -8.13 7.01 17.50
C ALA A 144 -6.88 7.20 16.65
N PHE A 145 -6.01 6.18 16.59
CA PHE A 145 -4.79 6.20 15.79
C PHE A 145 -5.08 6.29 14.29
N ILE A 146 -5.90 5.39 13.75
CA ILE A 146 -6.24 5.39 12.32
C ILE A 146 -7.11 6.60 11.94
N GLY A 147 -7.79 7.20 12.89
CA GLY A 147 -8.59 8.43 12.75
C GLY A 147 -7.77 9.72 12.73
N ILE A 148 -6.44 9.68 12.90
CA ILE A 148 -5.59 10.87 12.78
C ILE A 148 -5.71 11.43 11.36
N LYS A 149 -6.18 12.67 11.24
CA LYS A 149 -6.40 13.36 9.97
C LYS A 149 -5.88 14.80 10.06
N GLY A 150 -5.61 15.39 8.91
CA GLY A 150 -5.11 16.75 8.78
C GLY A 150 -4.33 16.91 7.48
N THR A 151 -3.52 17.93 7.38
CA THR A 151 -2.50 18.05 6.33
C THR A 151 -1.45 16.95 6.49
N ASN A 152 -0.69 16.68 5.45
CA ASN A 152 0.36 15.66 5.51
C ASN A 152 1.36 15.93 6.64
N GLU A 153 1.72 17.20 6.85
CA GLU A 153 2.61 17.63 7.92
C GLU A 153 1.99 17.41 9.31
N GLU A 154 0.71 17.69 9.48
CA GLU A 154 -0.01 17.51 10.77
C GLU A 154 -0.13 16.01 11.12
N VAL A 155 -0.41 15.16 10.14
CA VAL A 155 -0.46 13.71 10.34
C VAL A 155 0.91 13.19 10.75
N LEU A 156 1.96 13.52 10.00
CA LEU A 156 3.34 13.10 10.31
C LEU A 156 3.78 13.61 11.69
N ALA A 157 3.50 14.88 12.03
CA ALA A 157 3.79 15.44 13.37
C ALA A 157 3.02 14.71 14.49
N SER A 158 1.82 14.23 14.21
CA SER A 158 1.04 13.45 15.18
C SER A 158 1.63 12.07 15.41
N LEU A 159 2.22 11.47 14.39
CA LEU A 159 2.91 10.18 14.47
C LEU A 159 4.23 10.28 15.27
N GLU A 160 4.91 11.42 15.25
CA GLU A 160 6.13 11.65 16.04
C GLU A 160 5.94 11.44 17.55
N LYS A 161 4.73 11.56 18.07
CA LYS A 161 4.41 11.30 19.48
C LYS A 161 4.62 9.84 19.91
N TYR A 162 4.69 8.93 18.94
CA TYR A 162 4.89 7.50 19.17
C TYR A 162 6.35 7.07 18.95
N ARG A 163 7.22 7.98 18.45
CA ARG A 163 8.63 7.70 18.19
C ARG A 163 9.37 7.21 19.43
N GLY A 164 10.29 6.28 19.24
CA GLY A 164 11.11 5.66 20.29
C GLY A 164 10.40 4.57 21.09
N ARG A 165 9.15 4.24 20.75
CA ARG A 165 8.38 3.19 21.44
C ARG A 165 8.46 1.82 20.74
N ASN A 166 8.76 1.80 19.45
CA ASN A 166 8.92 0.57 18.67
C ASN A 166 9.78 0.84 17.43
N GLU A 167 10.82 0.04 17.22
CA GLU A 167 11.80 0.23 16.14
C GLU A 167 11.17 0.12 14.74
N MET A 168 10.25 -0.84 14.55
CA MET A 168 9.54 -1.02 13.28
C MET A 168 8.67 0.21 12.96
N PHE A 169 8.01 0.78 13.98
CA PHE A 169 7.23 2.01 13.84
C PHE A 169 8.13 3.17 13.42
N ASP A 170 9.26 3.34 14.09
CA ASP A 170 10.21 4.43 13.83
C ASP A 170 10.76 4.34 12.40
N GLN A 171 11.12 3.13 11.96
CA GLN A 171 11.54 2.89 10.58
C GLN A 171 10.43 3.23 9.58
N GLY A 172 9.20 2.79 9.84
CA GLY A 172 8.05 3.10 8.98
C GLY A 172 7.76 4.60 8.88
N LEU A 173 7.91 5.32 9.98
CA LEU A 173 7.73 6.77 10.04
C LEU A 173 8.81 7.51 9.24
N ASP A 174 10.07 7.09 9.34
CA ASP A 174 11.17 7.66 8.56
C ASP A 174 10.97 7.41 7.05
N GLU A 175 10.54 6.20 6.69
CA GLU A 175 10.22 5.85 5.30
C GLU A 175 9.06 6.70 4.78
N LEU A 176 7.94 6.79 5.50
CA LEU A 176 6.76 7.56 5.09
C LEU A 176 7.07 9.06 4.96
N THR A 177 7.84 9.61 5.91
CA THR A 177 8.31 11.00 5.86
C THR A 177 9.17 11.25 4.63
N THR A 178 10.06 10.31 4.31
CA THR A 178 10.88 10.35 3.11
C THR A 178 10.02 10.32 1.85
N VAL A 179 9.06 9.42 1.76
CA VAL A 179 8.13 9.31 0.62
C VAL A 179 7.34 10.60 0.44
N ALA A 180 6.74 11.15 1.50
CA ALA A 180 5.98 12.41 1.43
C ALA A 180 6.84 13.58 0.94
N LYS A 181 8.09 13.69 1.43
CA LYS A 181 9.05 14.70 0.97
C LYS A 181 9.37 14.56 -0.52
N TYR A 182 9.64 13.34 -0.98
CA TYR A 182 10.02 13.12 -2.37
C TYR A 182 8.83 13.20 -3.33
N LEU A 183 7.60 12.93 -2.91
CA LEU A 183 6.40 13.21 -3.70
C LEU A 183 6.33 14.70 -4.08
N GLY A 184 6.51 15.59 -3.10
CA GLY A 184 6.61 17.02 -3.37
C GLY A 184 7.77 17.39 -4.30
N ALA A 185 8.96 16.80 -4.08
CA ALA A 185 10.13 17.04 -4.92
C ALA A 185 9.95 16.54 -6.37
N PHE A 186 9.17 15.48 -6.58
CA PHE A 186 8.80 14.97 -7.91
C PHE A 186 7.63 15.74 -8.55
N GLY A 187 7.14 16.79 -7.89
CA GLY A 187 6.12 17.69 -8.43
C GLY A 187 4.69 17.23 -8.24
N VAL A 188 4.42 16.29 -7.33
CA VAL A 188 3.05 15.93 -6.94
C VAL A 188 2.49 17.02 -6.02
N PRO A 189 1.41 17.73 -6.39
CA PRO A 189 0.80 18.74 -5.55
C PRO A 189 0.22 18.15 -4.25
N GLN A 190 0.21 18.95 -3.19
CA GLN A 190 -0.31 18.51 -1.87
C GLN A 190 -1.79 18.09 -1.92
N GLU A 191 -2.58 18.67 -2.80
CA GLU A 191 -3.98 18.29 -3.00
C GLU A 191 -4.17 16.95 -3.71
N ASN A 192 -3.13 16.38 -4.30
CA ASN A 192 -3.19 15.11 -5.03
C ASN A 192 -2.62 13.92 -4.26
N PHE A 193 -2.08 14.12 -3.05
CA PHE A 193 -1.70 13.01 -2.18
C PHE A 193 -2.01 13.30 -0.71
N ALA A 194 -2.29 12.26 0.05
CA ALA A 194 -2.59 12.33 1.47
C ALA A 194 -1.92 11.17 2.23
N VAL A 195 -1.37 11.48 3.40
CA VAL A 195 -1.00 10.44 4.38
C VAL A 195 -2.28 9.97 5.05
N ASP A 196 -2.64 8.70 4.86
CA ASP A 196 -3.90 8.13 5.32
C ASP A 196 -3.68 6.79 6.02
N LEU A 197 -3.81 6.78 7.33
CA LEU A 197 -3.57 5.60 8.17
C LEU A 197 -4.65 4.52 8.03
N THR A 198 -5.79 4.82 7.41
CA THR A 198 -6.84 3.84 7.15
C THR A 198 -6.48 2.88 6.02
N ILE A 199 -5.50 3.25 5.16
CA ILE A 199 -5.01 2.37 4.12
C ILE A 199 -4.13 1.29 4.74
N ALA A 200 -4.80 0.22 5.07
CA ALA A 200 -4.20 -1.00 5.56
C ALA A 200 -4.13 -2.09 4.47
N ARG A 201 -4.74 -1.80 3.29
CA ARG A 201 -4.83 -2.71 2.15
C ARG A 201 -3.48 -3.06 1.59
N GLY A 202 -3.52 -4.13 1.01
CA GLY A 202 -2.53 -4.78 0.20
C GLY A 202 -2.66 -6.26 0.45
N LEU A 203 -2.31 -7.05 -0.53
CA LEU A 203 -2.06 -8.46 -0.35
C LEU A 203 -1.05 -8.58 0.80
N ASP A 204 -1.12 -9.62 1.58
CA ASP A 204 -0.32 -9.81 2.80
C ASP A 204 1.21 -9.71 2.56
N TYR A 205 1.63 -9.64 1.29
CA TYR A 205 3.03 -9.53 0.89
C TYR A 205 3.63 -8.11 0.94
N TYR A 206 2.85 -7.03 1.07
CA TYR A 206 3.44 -5.70 1.19
C TYR A 206 4.15 -5.51 2.53
N THR A 207 5.38 -4.98 2.48
CA THR A 207 6.29 -4.88 3.62
C THR A 207 6.58 -3.46 4.07
N GLY A 208 6.31 -2.47 3.23
CA GLY A 208 6.61 -1.06 3.47
C GLY A 208 5.48 -0.13 3.05
N THR A 209 5.81 0.88 2.25
CA THR A 209 4.83 1.84 1.72
C THR A 209 3.74 1.15 0.93
N VAL A 210 2.51 1.58 1.14
CA VAL A 210 1.31 1.21 0.39
C VAL A 210 0.61 2.47 -0.09
N TYR A 211 -0.03 2.41 -1.25
CA TYR A 211 -0.78 3.52 -1.79
C TYR A 211 -2.03 3.06 -2.53
N GLU A 212 -3.02 3.92 -2.52
CA GLU A 212 -4.29 3.73 -3.18
C GLU A 212 -4.76 5.04 -3.81
N THR A 213 -5.21 4.98 -5.05
CA THR A 213 -5.66 6.18 -5.77
C THR A 213 -7.17 6.11 -5.98
N THR A 214 -7.86 7.16 -5.60
CA THR A 214 -9.31 7.32 -5.75
C THR A 214 -9.65 8.55 -6.58
N LEU A 215 -10.72 8.48 -7.36
CA LEU A 215 -11.27 9.61 -8.09
C LEU A 215 -12.24 10.36 -7.17
N LEU A 216 -11.97 11.62 -6.88
CA LEU A 216 -12.77 12.42 -5.95
C LEU A 216 -14.17 12.76 -6.51
N ASP A 217 -14.33 12.78 -7.83
CA ASP A 217 -15.62 12.99 -8.50
C ASP A 217 -16.43 11.70 -8.64
N HIS A 218 -15.79 10.55 -8.41
CA HIS A 218 -16.39 9.22 -8.60
C HIS A 218 -16.01 8.24 -7.47
N PRO A 219 -16.30 8.59 -6.21
CA PRO A 219 -15.92 7.75 -5.06
C PRO A 219 -16.57 6.36 -5.09
N GLU A 220 -17.72 6.23 -5.78
CA GLU A 220 -18.42 4.96 -5.95
C GLU A 220 -17.65 3.91 -6.75
N ILE A 221 -16.64 4.31 -7.53
CA ILE A 221 -15.76 3.39 -8.27
C ILE A 221 -14.75 2.73 -7.32
N GLY A 222 -14.40 3.43 -6.23
CA GLY A 222 -13.36 3.02 -5.30
C GLY A 222 -11.96 3.22 -5.88
N SER A 223 -11.01 2.42 -5.42
CA SER A 223 -9.63 2.50 -5.88
C SER A 223 -9.49 2.14 -7.36
N VAL A 224 -8.83 3.01 -8.11
CA VAL A 224 -8.55 2.83 -9.54
C VAL A 224 -7.09 2.45 -9.81
N CYS A 225 -6.21 2.71 -8.86
CA CYS A 225 -4.81 2.32 -8.89
C CYS A 225 -4.32 2.09 -7.47
N SER A 226 -3.59 1.01 -7.25
CA SER A 226 -3.02 0.68 -5.94
C SER A 226 -1.71 -0.06 -6.08
N GLY A 227 -0.88 0.00 -5.06
CA GLY A 227 0.40 -0.69 -5.04
C GLY A 227 1.10 -0.55 -3.71
N GLY A 228 2.33 -1.02 -3.65
CA GLY A 228 3.17 -0.89 -2.47
C GLY A 228 4.50 -1.61 -2.62
N ARG A 229 5.36 -1.45 -1.62
CA ARG A 229 6.63 -2.14 -1.52
C ARG A 229 6.45 -3.56 -1.05
N TYR A 230 7.16 -4.49 -1.69
CA TYR A 230 7.30 -5.88 -1.26
C TYR A 230 8.77 -6.30 -1.38
N ASP A 231 9.38 -6.71 -0.28
CA ASP A 231 10.81 -6.99 -0.27
C ASP A 231 11.16 -8.43 -0.66
N ASN A 232 10.28 -9.39 -0.42
CA ASN A 232 10.57 -10.82 -0.59
C ASN A 232 9.63 -11.51 -1.59
N LEU A 233 9.26 -10.83 -2.69
CA LEU A 233 8.31 -11.39 -3.64
C LEU A 233 8.80 -12.72 -4.24
N ALA A 234 10.08 -12.84 -4.52
CA ALA A 234 10.68 -14.06 -5.07
C ALA A 234 10.59 -15.27 -4.13
N GLU A 235 10.53 -15.05 -2.81
CA GLU A 235 10.41 -16.12 -1.81
C GLU A 235 9.00 -16.70 -1.73
N TYR A 236 7.97 -15.94 -2.09
CA TYR A 236 6.57 -16.39 -2.13
C TYR A 236 6.27 -17.34 -3.29
N TYR A 237 7.16 -17.40 -4.27
CA TYR A 237 7.06 -18.33 -5.39
C TYR A 237 8.17 -19.37 -5.29
N PRO A 238 7.94 -20.50 -4.56
CA PRO A 238 8.91 -21.58 -4.53
C PRO A 238 9.02 -22.17 -5.93
N VAL A 239 9.97 -21.66 -6.69
CA VAL A 239 10.36 -22.30 -7.94
C VAL A 239 11.23 -23.46 -7.52
N SER A 240 10.67 -24.66 -7.59
CA SER A 240 11.40 -25.91 -7.44
C SER A 240 12.46 -25.97 -8.52
N TYR A 241 13.69 -25.57 -8.19
CA TYR A 241 14.85 -25.76 -9.04
C TYR A 241 15.31 -27.22 -8.93
N THR A 242 14.71 -28.05 -9.72
CA THR A 242 15.39 -29.26 -10.16
C THR A 242 15.46 -29.16 -11.66
N HIS A 243 16.50 -28.47 -12.15
CA HIS A 243 17.22 -28.82 -13.38
C HIS A 243 18.14 -27.65 -13.72
N LEU A 244 19.37 -27.77 -13.30
CA LEU A 244 20.51 -27.36 -14.11
C LEU A 244 20.73 -28.43 -15.15
#